data_4379dfc8917d8e8e67a083de73bb49e1
#
_entry.id   4379dfc8917d8e8e67a083de73bb49e1
#
_cell.length_a   1.000
_cell.length_b   1.000
_cell.length_c   1.000
_cell.angle_alpha   90.00
_cell.angle_beta   90.00
_cell.angle_gamma   90.00
#
_symmetry.space_group_name_H-M   'P 1'
#
loop_
_entity.id
_entity.type
_entity.pdbx_description
1 polymer ?
#
loop_
_entity_poly.entity_id
_entity_poly.type
_entity_poly.pdbx_seq_one_letter_code
_entity_poly.pdbx_strand_id
1 'polypeptide(L)'
;MGTVANLWRHPIKGVGREELKNVVLENGRCMPMDRNWAIAHENSKVSFEDPKWASCINFVRAASNYELMAISSYLDEELGLITLKHPKLKDLTIDPDKDSNELIKWLIQVCNPKRSLPFKVFKTNRGITDTSTQTISIHANATLEELSKSMNKPLDQRRFRGNIWLNGETAWSEFNWIGKVMRIGTAEIEIIEPIERCMATTIDPETAISDADTLHALNKIHGHQNFGVFGIVSKSGYINIGDKAELV
;
A
#
# COMPACT_ATOMS: atom_id res chain seq x y z
N MET A 1 -17.63 -5.53 -15.36
CA MET A 1 -17.01 -4.21 -15.67
C MET A 1 -17.18 -3.33 -14.46
N GLY A 2 -16.09 -2.83 -13.94
CA GLY A 2 -16.08 -1.97 -12.76
C GLY A 2 -15.76 -0.52 -13.10
N THR A 3 -15.73 0.31 -12.07
CA THR A 3 -15.27 1.69 -12.15
C THR A 3 -14.28 1.97 -11.02
N VAL A 4 -13.31 2.85 -11.25
CA VAL A 4 -12.36 3.26 -10.23
C VAL A 4 -13.09 4.04 -9.14
N ALA A 5 -13.12 3.50 -7.94
CA ALA A 5 -13.73 4.12 -6.77
C ALA A 5 -12.74 4.99 -6.01
N ASN A 6 -11.55 4.46 -5.75
CA ASN A 6 -10.49 5.17 -5.04
C ASN A 6 -9.12 4.84 -5.62
N LEU A 7 -8.21 5.80 -5.54
CA LEU A 7 -6.80 5.66 -5.85
C LEU A 7 -6.00 6.04 -4.60
N TRP A 8 -5.12 5.14 -4.16
CA TRP A 8 -4.29 5.36 -2.98
C TRP A 8 -2.82 5.25 -3.31
N ARG A 9 -2.04 6.17 -2.76
CA ARG A 9 -0.59 6.14 -2.80
C ARG A 9 -0.02 6.05 -1.38
N HIS A 10 1.10 5.35 -1.26
CA HIS A 10 1.80 5.13 0.01
C HIS A 10 3.26 5.56 -0.16
N PRO A 11 3.59 6.86 -0.09
CA PRO A 11 4.92 7.37 -0.44
C PRO A 11 6.06 6.69 0.30
N ILE A 12 5.84 6.36 1.59
CA ILE A 12 6.81 5.64 2.41
C ILE A 12 6.27 4.23 2.70
N LYS A 13 7.07 3.20 2.42
CA LYS A 13 6.72 1.80 2.69
C LYS A 13 6.36 1.60 4.17
N GLY A 14 5.16 1.10 4.42
CA GLY A 14 4.66 0.84 5.77
C GLY A 14 4.23 2.07 6.58
N VAL A 15 4.40 3.30 6.05
CA VAL A 15 4.11 4.56 6.76
C VAL A 15 3.29 5.48 5.88
N GLY A 16 2.19 5.99 6.42
CA GLY A 16 1.34 6.96 5.75
C GLY A 16 0.57 6.41 4.55
N ARG A 17 -0.36 7.20 4.09
CA ARG A 17 -1.18 6.99 2.89
C ARG A 17 -1.81 8.31 2.48
N GLU A 18 -2.06 8.45 1.20
CA GLU A 18 -2.80 9.58 0.62
C GLU A 18 -3.73 9.11 -0.48
N GLU A 19 -4.85 9.79 -0.63
CA GLU A 19 -5.79 9.55 -1.71
C GLU A 19 -5.46 10.44 -2.90
N LEU A 20 -5.54 9.86 -4.11
CA LEU A 20 -5.31 10.55 -5.36
C LEU A 20 -6.63 10.71 -6.13
N LYS A 21 -6.76 11.77 -6.90
CA LYS A 21 -7.87 11.95 -7.84
C LYS A 21 -7.61 11.30 -9.19
N ASN A 22 -6.37 11.26 -9.58
CA ASN A 22 -5.88 10.68 -10.83
C ASN A 22 -4.42 10.26 -10.70
N VAL A 23 -3.95 9.49 -11.65
CA VAL A 23 -2.54 9.09 -11.75
C VAL A 23 -2.16 8.80 -13.20
N VAL A 24 -0.93 9.12 -13.57
CA VAL A 24 -0.30 8.70 -14.83
C VAL A 24 0.54 7.48 -14.55
N LEU A 25 0.22 6.36 -15.17
CA LEU A 25 1.00 5.13 -15.06
C LEU A 25 1.98 4.98 -16.21
N GLU A 26 3.15 4.46 -15.91
CA GLU A 26 4.22 4.18 -16.88
C GLU A 26 4.42 2.68 -17.04
N ASN A 27 4.60 2.25 -18.30
CA ASN A 27 4.85 0.84 -18.62
C ASN A 27 6.03 0.27 -17.82
N GLY A 28 5.83 -0.89 -17.21
CA GLY A 28 6.83 -1.60 -16.40
C GLY A 28 7.17 -0.92 -15.06
N ARG A 29 6.44 0.13 -14.65
CA ARG A 29 6.64 0.84 -13.39
C ARG A 29 5.50 0.59 -12.40
N CYS A 30 5.80 0.65 -11.12
CA CYS A 30 4.76 0.77 -10.10
C CYS A 30 4.12 2.17 -10.14
N MET A 31 3.09 2.39 -9.34
CA MET A 31 2.45 3.71 -9.22
C MET A 31 3.50 4.78 -8.87
N PRO A 32 3.52 5.93 -9.56
CA PRO A 32 4.49 6.99 -9.30
C PRO A 32 4.52 7.40 -7.83
N MET A 33 5.73 7.55 -7.29
CA MET A 33 6.01 7.91 -5.90
C MET A 33 5.44 6.94 -4.85
N ASP A 34 4.81 5.84 -5.25
CA ASP A 34 4.34 4.82 -4.31
C ASP A 34 5.51 4.01 -3.77
N ARG A 35 5.65 3.95 -2.45
CA ARG A 35 6.75 3.27 -1.74
C ARG A 35 8.13 3.72 -2.24
N ASN A 36 8.24 5.00 -2.61
CA ASN A 36 9.48 5.61 -3.10
C ASN A 36 10.57 5.62 -2.03
N TRP A 37 10.16 5.69 -0.77
CA TRP A 37 11.01 5.56 0.41
C TRP A 37 10.58 4.37 1.27
N ALA A 38 11.52 3.85 2.05
CA ALA A 38 11.27 2.90 3.13
C ALA A 38 12.13 3.27 4.35
N ILE A 39 11.72 2.79 5.52
CA ILE A 39 12.47 3.01 6.75
C ILE A 39 13.17 1.70 7.11
N ALA A 40 14.47 1.64 6.87
CA ALA A 40 15.28 0.53 7.34
C ALA A 40 15.36 0.56 8.87
N HIS A 41 15.24 -0.59 9.51
CA HIS A 41 15.41 -0.72 10.95
C HIS A 41 16.86 -1.07 11.30
N GLU A 42 17.25 -0.93 12.55
CA GLU A 42 18.63 -1.14 13.06
C GLU A 42 19.23 -2.51 12.72
N ASN A 43 18.39 -3.54 12.54
CA ASN A 43 18.80 -4.90 12.14
C ASN A 43 18.65 -5.18 10.64
N SER A 44 18.42 -4.14 9.84
CA SER A 44 18.29 -4.27 8.38
C SER A 44 19.61 -4.68 7.73
N LYS A 45 19.50 -5.47 6.67
CA LYS A 45 20.64 -5.96 5.89
C LYS A 45 20.75 -5.32 4.51
N VAL A 46 20.04 -4.20 4.28
CA VAL A 46 20.14 -3.47 3.00
C VAL A 46 21.50 -2.75 2.88
N SER A 47 22.00 -2.66 1.66
CA SER A 47 23.13 -1.78 1.35
C SER A 47 22.64 -0.36 1.10
N PHE A 48 23.21 0.63 1.76
CA PHE A 48 22.96 2.05 1.50
C PHE A 48 23.89 2.65 0.44
N GLU A 49 24.97 1.94 0.10
CA GLU A 49 25.93 2.34 -0.93
C GLU A 49 25.49 1.86 -2.32
N ASP A 50 24.88 0.67 -2.39
CA ASP A 50 24.30 0.08 -3.61
C ASP A 50 22.85 -0.34 -3.32
N PRO A 51 21.91 0.62 -3.25
CA PRO A 51 20.53 0.35 -2.84
C PRO A 51 19.76 -0.40 -3.94
N LYS A 52 19.37 -1.63 -3.63
CA LYS A 52 18.54 -2.49 -4.46
C LYS A 52 17.23 -2.82 -3.76
N TRP A 53 16.24 -3.26 -4.52
CA TRP A 53 15.01 -3.75 -3.92
C TRP A 53 15.30 -4.83 -2.86
N ALA A 54 14.63 -4.72 -1.73
CA ALA A 54 14.76 -5.67 -0.63
C ALA A 54 13.37 -6.02 -0.06
N SER A 55 13.27 -7.24 0.48
CA SER A 55 12.03 -7.72 1.09
C SER A 55 11.63 -6.91 2.32
N CYS A 56 10.33 -6.93 2.63
CA CYS A 56 9.72 -6.15 3.71
C CYS A 56 10.30 -6.40 5.10
N ILE A 57 11.01 -7.52 5.31
CA ILE A 57 11.64 -7.83 6.62
C ILE A 57 12.75 -6.86 7.00
N ASN A 58 13.30 -6.12 6.04
CA ASN A 58 14.34 -5.12 6.27
C ASN A 58 13.81 -3.76 6.73
N PHE A 59 12.49 -3.57 6.70
CA PHE A 59 11.87 -2.27 6.90
C PHE A 59 10.92 -2.26 8.08
N VAL A 60 10.76 -1.10 8.68
CA VAL A 60 9.74 -0.85 9.70
C VAL A 60 8.35 -1.02 9.05
N ARG A 61 7.47 -1.81 9.70
CA ARG A 61 6.19 -2.22 9.13
C ARG A 61 5.05 -2.05 10.13
N ALA A 62 3.86 -1.73 9.63
CA ALA A 62 2.65 -1.67 10.44
C ALA A 62 2.34 -3.00 11.14
N ALA A 63 2.60 -4.15 10.51
CA ALA A 63 2.39 -5.47 11.11
C ALA A 63 3.10 -5.68 12.46
N SER A 64 4.13 -4.91 12.77
CA SER A 64 4.87 -4.93 14.04
C SER A 64 4.83 -3.62 14.82
N ASN A 65 4.35 -2.54 14.19
CA ASN A 65 4.24 -1.20 14.75
C ASN A 65 2.87 -0.63 14.37
N TYR A 66 1.84 -0.98 15.12
CA TYR A 66 0.44 -0.76 14.79
C TYR A 66 0.10 0.73 14.57
N GLU A 67 0.72 1.63 15.34
CA GLU A 67 0.53 3.07 15.23
C GLU A 67 0.85 3.62 13.82
N LEU A 68 1.69 2.93 13.05
CA LEU A 68 2.00 3.35 11.67
C LEU A 68 0.77 3.30 10.74
N MET A 69 -0.26 2.51 11.09
CA MET A 69 -1.51 2.48 10.33
C MET A 69 -2.33 3.75 10.50
N ALA A 70 -2.19 4.47 11.61
CA ALA A 70 -2.91 5.73 11.85
C ALA A 70 -2.25 6.95 11.16
N ILE A 71 -1.11 6.76 10.50
CA ILE A 71 -0.43 7.85 9.80
C ILE A 71 -1.12 8.10 8.45
N SER A 72 -1.51 9.35 8.19
CA SER A 72 -1.83 9.86 6.85
C SER A 72 -0.63 10.65 6.29
N SER A 73 -0.55 10.75 4.97
CA SER A 73 0.49 11.53 4.30
C SER A 73 -0.11 12.43 3.22
N TYR A 74 0.63 13.45 2.88
CA TYR A 74 0.41 14.28 1.70
C TYR A 74 1.78 14.58 1.08
N LEU A 75 1.97 14.21 -0.17
CA LEU A 75 3.20 14.47 -0.92
C LEU A 75 2.99 15.64 -1.88
N ASP A 76 3.73 16.72 -1.65
CA ASP A 76 3.92 17.79 -2.62
C ASP A 76 5.05 17.38 -3.57
N GLU A 77 4.68 16.95 -4.78
CA GLU A 77 5.64 16.45 -5.77
C GLU A 77 6.52 17.56 -6.36
N GLU A 78 6.01 18.81 -6.41
CA GLU A 78 6.77 19.96 -6.94
C GLU A 78 7.87 20.37 -5.98
N LEU A 79 7.57 20.39 -4.69
CA LEU A 79 8.53 20.77 -3.65
C LEU A 79 9.35 19.57 -3.15
N GLY A 80 8.93 18.33 -3.44
CA GLY A 80 9.54 17.11 -2.90
C GLY A 80 9.33 16.96 -1.39
N LEU A 81 8.30 17.60 -0.83
CA LEU A 81 8.01 17.59 0.60
C LEU A 81 6.88 16.62 0.91
N ILE A 82 7.02 15.90 2.00
CA ILE A 82 5.95 15.04 2.53
C ILE A 82 5.49 15.57 3.89
N THR A 83 4.18 15.76 4.05
CA THR A 83 3.55 16.05 5.34
C THR A 83 2.95 14.77 5.90
N LEU A 84 3.37 14.39 7.09
CA LEU A 84 2.87 13.25 7.85
C LEU A 84 2.03 13.73 9.02
N LYS A 85 0.88 13.08 9.24
CA LYS A 85 -0.02 13.35 10.37
C LYS A 85 -0.30 12.07 11.14
N HIS A 86 -0.27 12.16 12.45
CA HIS A 86 -0.62 11.08 13.36
C HIS A 86 -1.44 11.62 14.54
N PRO A 87 -2.51 10.94 15.01
CA PRO A 87 -3.39 11.48 16.05
C PRO A 87 -2.68 11.90 17.37
N LYS A 88 -1.53 11.28 17.66
CA LYS A 88 -0.77 11.48 18.91
C LYS A 88 0.46 12.38 18.77
N LEU A 89 0.79 12.83 17.55
CA LEU A 89 2.00 13.59 17.27
C LEU A 89 1.68 14.93 16.61
N LYS A 90 2.61 15.86 16.66
CA LYS A 90 2.56 17.06 15.82
C LYS A 90 2.82 16.66 14.36
N ASP A 91 2.15 17.35 13.44
CA ASP A 91 2.39 17.20 12.01
C ASP A 91 3.87 17.43 11.71
N LEU A 92 4.41 16.60 10.81
CA LEU A 92 5.79 16.69 10.34
C LEU A 92 5.80 16.94 8.83
N THR A 93 6.40 18.03 8.39
CA THR A 93 6.66 18.30 6.96
C THR A 93 8.15 18.27 6.70
N ILE A 94 8.62 17.40 5.83
CA ILE A 94 10.04 17.14 5.56
C ILE A 94 10.29 16.76 4.10
N ASP A 95 11.53 16.93 3.67
CA ASP A 95 12.11 16.25 2.51
C ASP A 95 12.75 14.93 2.99
N PRO A 96 12.18 13.75 2.66
CA PRO A 96 12.72 12.49 3.17
C PRO A 96 14.16 12.19 2.75
N ASP A 97 14.62 12.80 1.66
CA ASP A 97 15.99 12.64 1.16
C ASP A 97 17.00 13.49 1.95
N LYS A 98 16.54 14.61 2.55
CA LYS A 98 17.41 15.54 3.32
C LYS A 98 17.23 15.43 4.84
N ASP A 99 15.96 15.29 5.26
CA ASP A 99 15.55 15.41 6.67
C ASP A 99 15.32 14.03 7.31
N SER A 100 16.09 13.01 6.87
CA SER A 100 15.88 11.62 7.29
C SER A 100 15.95 11.44 8.82
N ASN A 101 16.78 12.23 9.51
CA ASN A 101 16.93 12.17 10.97
C ASN A 101 15.67 12.66 11.70
N GLU A 102 15.01 13.69 11.20
CA GLU A 102 13.76 14.23 11.74
C GLU A 102 12.64 13.21 11.58
N LEU A 103 12.55 12.57 10.39
CA LEU A 103 11.59 11.50 10.14
C LEU A 103 11.81 10.32 11.10
N ILE A 104 13.03 9.89 11.31
CA ILE A 104 13.35 8.80 12.24
C ILE A 104 12.96 9.16 13.67
N LYS A 105 13.31 10.35 14.15
CA LYS A 105 12.95 10.84 15.49
C LYS A 105 11.44 10.91 15.69
N TRP A 106 10.71 11.33 14.66
CA TRP A 106 9.26 11.40 14.70
C TRP A 106 8.62 10.01 14.78
N LEU A 107 9.07 9.06 13.97
CA LEU A 107 8.53 7.70 13.92
C LEU A 107 8.85 6.90 15.19
N ILE A 108 10.02 7.07 15.80
CA ILE A 108 10.39 6.37 17.04
C ILE A 108 9.38 6.62 18.16
N GLN A 109 8.74 7.79 18.21
CA GLN A 109 7.77 8.13 19.25
C GLN A 109 6.52 7.23 19.24
N VAL A 110 6.21 6.60 18.09
CA VAL A 110 5.04 5.73 17.91
C VAL A 110 5.41 4.30 17.54
N CYS A 111 6.69 3.99 17.39
CA CYS A 111 7.15 2.63 17.17
C CYS A 111 7.18 1.82 18.46
N ASN A 112 6.92 0.52 18.34
CA ASN A 112 7.00 -0.40 19.47
C ASN A 112 8.46 -0.58 19.93
N PRO A 113 8.83 -0.17 21.16
CA PRO A 113 10.21 -0.25 21.65
C PRO A 113 10.72 -1.68 21.84
N LYS A 114 9.83 -2.69 21.78
CA LYS A 114 10.21 -4.12 21.83
C LYS A 114 10.52 -4.69 20.45
N ARG A 115 10.48 -3.88 19.40
CA ARG A 115 10.81 -4.26 18.02
C ARG A 115 12.01 -3.47 17.54
N SER A 116 12.61 -3.93 16.43
CA SER A 116 13.71 -3.19 15.81
C SER A 116 13.26 -1.78 15.44
N LEU A 117 13.98 -0.78 15.92
CA LEU A 117 13.62 0.62 15.79
C LEU A 117 13.99 1.18 14.41
N PRO A 118 13.29 2.23 13.95
CA PRO A 118 13.68 3.00 12.78
C PRO A 118 15.13 3.46 12.88
N PHE A 119 15.90 3.25 11.81
CA PHE A 119 17.33 3.59 11.81
C PHE A 119 17.69 4.60 10.72
N LYS A 120 17.28 4.34 9.46
CA LYS A 120 17.66 5.19 8.34
C LYS A 120 16.62 5.10 7.21
N VAL A 121 16.40 6.23 6.51
CA VAL A 121 15.62 6.25 5.28
C VAL A 121 16.38 5.50 4.19
N PHE A 122 15.68 4.65 3.46
CA PHE A 122 16.18 3.85 2.36
C PHE A 122 15.39 4.20 1.08
N LYS A 123 16.10 4.40 -0.01
CA LYS A 123 15.52 4.71 -1.32
C LYS A 123 16.26 3.94 -2.40
N THR A 124 15.56 3.57 -3.46
CA THR A 124 16.13 2.97 -4.67
C THR A 124 15.68 3.79 -5.88
N ASN A 125 16.11 3.39 -7.07
CA ASN A 125 15.64 4.00 -8.33
C ASN A 125 14.24 3.53 -8.77
N ARG A 126 13.52 2.85 -7.88
CA ARG A 126 12.16 2.31 -8.10
C ARG A 126 11.38 2.26 -6.79
N GLY A 127 10.05 2.10 -6.87
CA GLY A 127 9.24 1.84 -5.67
C GLY A 127 9.65 0.52 -4.99
N ILE A 128 9.71 0.54 -3.66
CA ILE A 128 10.03 -0.64 -2.83
C ILE A 128 8.71 -1.39 -2.55
N THR A 129 8.09 -1.89 -3.63
CA THR A 129 6.85 -2.68 -3.60
C THR A 129 7.02 -3.97 -2.80
N ASP A 130 5.95 -4.70 -2.53
CA ASP A 130 6.03 -5.92 -1.72
C ASP A 130 6.63 -7.10 -2.50
N THR A 131 6.60 -7.02 -3.83
CA THR A 131 7.25 -7.98 -4.74
C THR A 131 8.54 -7.41 -5.33
N SER A 132 9.44 -8.28 -5.79
CA SER A 132 10.65 -7.87 -6.53
C SER A 132 10.33 -7.24 -7.89
N THR A 133 9.13 -7.47 -8.43
CA THR A 133 8.61 -6.82 -9.64
C THR A 133 7.92 -5.51 -9.27
N GLN A 134 7.94 -4.53 -10.18
CA GLN A 134 7.23 -3.27 -9.98
C GLN A 134 5.73 -3.47 -10.26
N THR A 135 4.97 -3.70 -9.20
CA THR A 135 3.54 -4.02 -9.26
C THR A 135 2.68 -2.88 -8.75
N ILE A 136 1.42 -2.89 -9.20
CA ILE A 136 0.30 -2.09 -8.66
C ILE A 136 -0.71 -3.08 -8.10
N SER A 137 -1.34 -2.75 -6.98
CA SER A 137 -2.36 -3.58 -6.37
C SER A 137 -3.77 -3.11 -6.74
N ILE A 138 -4.65 -4.07 -7.10
CA ILE A 138 -6.04 -3.82 -7.51
C ILE A 138 -6.96 -4.64 -6.61
N HIS A 139 -8.05 -4.01 -6.18
CA HIS A 139 -9.02 -4.55 -5.23
C HIS A 139 -10.45 -4.27 -5.68
N ALA A 140 -11.38 -5.16 -5.35
CA ALA A 140 -12.81 -4.94 -5.53
C ALA A 140 -13.48 -4.57 -4.19
N ASN A 141 -14.25 -3.47 -4.17
CA ASN A 141 -15.01 -3.08 -2.98
C ASN A 141 -16.05 -4.14 -2.59
N ALA A 142 -16.65 -4.85 -3.55
CA ALA A 142 -17.56 -5.95 -3.29
C ALA A 142 -16.89 -7.09 -2.49
N THR A 143 -15.60 -7.36 -2.73
CA THR A 143 -14.81 -8.34 -1.94
C THR A 143 -14.61 -7.86 -0.50
N LEU A 144 -14.34 -6.56 -0.30
CA LEU A 144 -14.24 -5.97 1.03
C LEU A 144 -15.57 -6.03 1.79
N GLU A 145 -16.67 -5.75 1.11
CA GLU A 145 -18.01 -5.84 1.69
C GLU A 145 -18.36 -7.27 2.10
N GLU A 146 -18.04 -8.25 1.26
CA GLU A 146 -18.30 -9.67 1.57
C GLU A 146 -17.46 -10.15 2.75
N LEU A 147 -16.18 -9.78 2.80
CA LEU A 147 -15.32 -10.05 3.95
C LEU A 147 -15.86 -9.38 5.21
N SER A 148 -16.30 -8.13 5.12
CA SER A 148 -16.92 -7.37 6.24
C SER A 148 -18.17 -8.06 6.75
N LYS A 149 -19.05 -8.53 5.86
CA LYS A 149 -20.25 -9.29 6.20
C LYS A 149 -19.91 -10.60 6.92
N SER A 150 -18.94 -11.35 6.40
CA SER A 150 -18.51 -12.63 7.00
C SER A 150 -17.96 -12.47 8.41
N MET A 151 -17.37 -11.32 8.71
CA MET A 151 -16.85 -10.96 10.03
C MET A 151 -17.87 -10.27 10.92
N ASN A 152 -19.07 -9.94 10.41
CA ASN A 152 -20.06 -9.09 11.07
C ASN A 152 -19.44 -7.79 11.59
N LYS A 153 -18.53 -7.20 10.81
CA LYS A 153 -17.77 -6.00 11.16
C LYS A 153 -17.42 -5.20 9.89
N PRO A 154 -17.75 -3.91 9.85
CA PRO A 154 -17.32 -3.06 8.73
C PRO A 154 -15.78 -2.95 8.72
N LEU A 155 -15.18 -3.22 7.57
CA LEU A 155 -13.75 -3.11 7.36
C LEU A 155 -13.43 -1.90 6.49
N ASP A 156 -12.43 -1.13 6.89
CA ASP A 156 -11.91 -0.03 6.11
C ASP A 156 -10.93 -0.54 5.05
N GLN A 157 -11.09 -0.11 3.80
CA GLN A 157 -10.20 -0.47 2.69
C GLN A 157 -8.72 -0.11 2.94
N ARG A 158 -8.47 0.95 3.71
CA ARG A 158 -7.12 1.43 4.05
C ARG A 158 -6.29 0.42 4.84
N ARG A 159 -6.91 -0.58 5.48
CA ARG A 159 -6.22 -1.72 6.13
C ARG A 159 -5.36 -2.50 5.15
N PHE A 160 -5.81 -2.60 3.90
CA PHE A 160 -5.18 -3.41 2.86
C PHE A 160 -4.08 -2.67 2.09
N ARG A 161 -3.97 -1.35 2.27
CA ARG A 161 -2.95 -0.50 1.63
C ARG A 161 -2.87 -0.74 0.11
N GLY A 162 -4.04 -0.90 -0.51
CA GLY A 162 -4.19 -1.11 -1.96
C GLY A 162 -4.09 0.19 -2.75
N ASN A 163 -3.67 0.11 -4.02
CA ASN A 163 -3.52 1.27 -4.88
C ASN A 163 -4.82 1.63 -5.62
N ILE A 164 -5.47 0.66 -6.27
CA ILE A 164 -6.68 0.88 -7.07
C ILE A 164 -7.82 0.08 -6.46
N TRP A 165 -8.95 0.73 -6.22
CA TRP A 165 -10.17 0.10 -5.73
C TRP A 165 -11.28 0.27 -6.74
N LEU A 166 -11.96 -0.83 -7.08
CA LEU A 166 -13.00 -0.87 -8.09
C LEU A 166 -14.38 -1.11 -7.45
N ASN A 167 -15.39 -0.40 -7.96
CA ASN A 167 -16.80 -0.66 -7.74
C ASN A 167 -17.41 -1.42 -8.91
N GLY A 168 -18.54 -2.09 -8.67
CA GLY A 168 -19.35 -2.74 -9.71
C GLY A 168 -18.88 -4.13 -10.11
N GLU A 169 -17.84 -4.65 -9.47
CA GLU A 169 -17.38 -6.03 -9.64
C GLU A 169 -18.11 -6.99 -8.69
N THR A 170 -18.17 -8.26 -9.05
CA THR A 170 -18.63 -9.31 -8.13
C THR A 170 -17.54 -9.61 -7.10
N ALA A 171 -17.92 -9.89 -5.86
CA ALA A 171 -16.97 -10.29 -4.82
C ALA A 171 -16.12 -11.48 -5.27
N TRP A 172 -14.82 -11.41 -4.98
CA TRP A 172 -13.79 -12.41 -5.31
C TRP A 172 -13.54 -12.64 -6.81
N SER A 173 -14.17 -11.83 -7.69
CA SER A 173 -13.96 -11.95 -9.15
C SER A 173 -12.54 -11.55 -9.56
N GLU A 174 -11.82 -10.79 -8.75
CA GLU A 174 -10.44 -10.38 -9.02
C GLU A 174 -9.49 -11.56 -9.23
N PHE A 175 -9.75 -12.71 -8.63
CA PHE A 175 -8.92 -13.91 -8.84
C PHE A 175 -9.10 -14.52 -10.23
N ASN A 176 -10.22 -14.23 -10.91
CA ASN A 176 -10.48 -14.64 -12.29
C ASN A 176 -9.81 -13.70 -13.32
N TRP A 177 -9.21 -12.60 -12.88
CA TRP A 177 -8.50 -11.68 -13.77
C TRP A 177 -7.03 -12.08 -13.98
N ILE A 178 -6.50 -12.98 -13.16
CA ILE A 178 -5.11 -13.44 -13.24
C ILE A 178 -4.83 -14.03 -14.63
N GLY A 179 -3.72 -13.58 -15.23
CA GLY A 179 -3.33 -13.93 -16.59
C GLY A 179 -4.04 -13.13 -17.68
N LYS A 180 -4.85 -12.13 -17.32
CA LYS A 180 -5.55 -11.25 -18.25
C LYS A 180 -5.05 -9.82 -18.15
N VAL A 181 -5.33 -9.05 -19.20
CA VAL A 181 -5.06 -7.60 -19.20
C VAL A 181 -6.33 -6.86 -18.83
N MET A 182 -6.22 -5.93 -17.92
CA MET A 182 -7.30 -5.01 -17.53
C MET A 182 -6.97 -3.61 -18.05
N ARG A 183 -7.88 -3.03 -18.84
CA ARG A 183 -7.82 -1.62 -19.21
C ARG A 183 -8.54 -0.81 -18.15
N ILE A 184 -7.85 0.22 -17.62
CA ILE A 184 -8.41 1.19 -16.66
C ILE A 184 -8.09 2.58 -17.20
N GLY A 185 -9.12 3.37 -17.51
CA GLY A 185 -8.92 4.63 -18.23
C GLY A 185 -8.21 4.39 -19.57
N THR A 186 -7.02 4.94 -19.76
CA THR A 186 -6.20 4.72 -20.95
C THR A 186 -5.01 3.78 -20.71
N ALA A 187 -4.75 3.38 -19.46
CA ALA A 187 -3.70 2.43 -19.09
C ALA A 187 -4.14 0.98 -19.24
N GLU A 188 -3.20 0.07 -19.47
CA GLU A 188 -3.43 -1.38 -19.45
C GLU A 188 -2.51 -2.03 -18.41
N ILE A 189 -3.07 -2.95 -17.63
CA ILE A 189 -2.40 -3.62 -16.52
C ILE A 189 -2.58 -5.13 -16.69
N GLU A 190 -1.50 -5.86 -16.84
CA GLU A 190 -1.50 -7.32 -16.83
C GLU A 190 -1.59 -7.82 -15.39
N ILE A 191 -2.64 -8.58 -15.07
CA ILE A 191 -2.87 -9.13 -13.73
C ILE A 191 -2.07 -10.41 -13.59
N ILE A 192 -1.17 -10.47 -12.60
CA ILE A 192 -0.18 -11.53 -12.53
C ILE A 192 -0.39 -12.54 -11.39
N GLU A 193 -0.80 -12.09 -10.22
CA GLU A 193 -0.90 -12.95 -9.04
C GLU A 193 -1.82 -12.39 -7.95
N PRO A 194 -2.35 -13.24 -7.05
CA PRO A 194 -3.10 -12.78 -5.88
C PRO A 194 -2.16 -12.16 -4.84
N ILE A 195 -2.72 -11.33 -3.94
CA ILE A 195 -1.96 -10.71 -2.86
C ILE A 195 -2.19 -11.46 -1.56
N GLU A 196 -1.19 -12.17 -1.06
CA GLU A 196 -1.21 -12.74 0.27
C GLU A 196 -1.13 -11.65 1.33
N ARG A 197 -2.05 -11.69 2.32
CA ARG A 197 -2.15 -10.66 3.35
C ARG A 197 -1.39 -11.02 4.61
N CYS A 198 -0.93 -10.00 5.31
CA CYS A 198 -0.21 -10.10 6.56
C CYS A 198 -0.98 -9.43 7.70
N MET A 199 -0.46 -9.51 8.92
CA MET A 199 -1.06 -8.94 10.14
C MET A 199 -1.40 -7.44 10.06
N ALA A 200 -0.84 -6.69 9.10
CA ALA A 200 -1.19 -5.26 8.94
C ALA A 200 -2.68 -5.04 8.69
N THR A 201 -3.37 -5.99 8.01
CA THR A 201 -4.80 -5.87 7.69
C THR A 201 -5.71 -6.03 8.92
N THR A 202 -5.19 -6.58 10.02
CA THR A 202 -5.94 -6.71 11.27
C THR A 202 -6.09 -5.39 12.03
N ILE A 203 -5.31 -4.36 11.64
CA ILE A 203 -5.15 -3.11 12.39
C ILE A 203 -6.09 -2.05 11.81
N ASP A 204 -6.85 -1.43 12.68
CA ASP A 204 -7.70 -0.30 12.33
C ASP A 204 -6.86 0.94 11.96
N PRO A 205 -7.11 1.57 10.79
CA PRO A 205 -6.28 2.68 10.30
C PRO A 205 -6.56 4.02 10.99
N GLU A 206 -7.55 4.12 11.86
CA GLU A 206 -7.85 5.33 12.65
C GLU A 206 -7.32 5.20 14.08
N THR A 207 -7.53 4.03 14.69
CA THR A 207 -7.24 3.80 16.12
C THR A 207 -5.92 3.10 16.37
N ALA A 208 -5.29 2.53 15.34
CA ALA A 208 -4.10 1.68 15.44
C ALA A 208 -4.29 0.43 16.33
N ILE A 209 -5.54 0.01 16.54
CA ILE A 209 -5.86 -1.18 17.31
C ILE A 209 -6.01 -2.38 16.38
N SER A 210 -5.42 -3.53 16.74
CA SER A 210 -5.71 -4.80 16.07
C SER A 210 -7.06 -5.30 16.56
N ASP A 211 -8.11 -5.09 15.76
CA ASP A 211 -9.52 -5.25 16.13
C ASP A 211 -10.30 -6.16 15.18
N ALA A 212 -9.65 -6.70 14.14
CA ALA A 212 -10.27 -7.54 13.12
C ALA A 212 -9.34 -8.68 12.70
N ASP A 213 -9.68 -9.94 12.97
CA ASP A 213 -8.90 -11.10 12.53
C ASP A 213 -9.18 -11.43 11.05
N THR A 214 -8.75 -10.54 10.18
CA THR A 214 -8.95 -10.65 8.72
C THR A 214 -8.28 -11.88 8.13
N LEU A 215 -7.12 -12.28 8.67
CA LEU A 215 -6.37 -13.43 8.16
C LEU A 215 -7.11 -14.74 8.46
N HIS A 216 -7.65 -14.88 9.66
CA HIS A 216 -8.48 -16.05 10.02
C HIS A 216 -9.76 -16.09 9.17
N ALA A 217 -10.43 -14.95 8.99
CA ALA A 217 -11.64 -14.86 8.18
C ALA A 217 -11.39 -15.28 6.72
N LEU A 218 -10.33 -14.77 6.08
CA LEU A 218 -9.94 -15.14 4.72
C LEU A 218 -9.64 -16.65 4.62
N ASN A 219 -8.86 -17.17 5.56
CA ASN A 219 -8.50 -18.59 5.57
C ASN A 219 -9.72 -19.50 5.79
N LYS A 220 -10.67 -19.07 6.63
CA LYS A 220 -11.92 -19.80 6.87
C LYS A 220 -12.82 -19.86 5.63
N ILE A 221 -12.88 -18.77 4.84
CA ILE A 221 -13.73 -18.67 3.64
C ILE A 221 -13.11 -19.41 2.46
N HIS A 222 -11.78 -19.25 2.24
CA HIS A 222 -11.13 -19.67 1.00
C HIS A 222 -9.98 -20.66 1.17
N GLY A 223 -9.57 -20.99 2.40
CA GLY A 223 -8.41 -21.84 2.68
C GLY A 223 -7.06 -21.13 2.42
N HIS A 224 -7.07 -19.81 2.21
CA HIS A 224 -5.89 -19.00 2.00
C HIS A 224 -6.10 -17.57 2.54
N GLN A 225 -5.04 -16.75 2.58
CA GLN A 225 -5.08 -15.38 3.08
C GLN A 225 -5.00 -14.32 1.96
N ASN A 226 -5.39 -14.68 0.73
CA ASN A 226 -5.32 -13.76 -0.40
C ASN A 226 -6.50 -12.79 -0.42
N PHE A 227 -6.21 -11.52 -0.78
CA PHE A 227 -7.20 -10.47 -0.97
C PHE A 227 -6.67 -9.42 -1.96
N GLY A 228 -7.35 -9.26 -3.10
CA GLY A 228 -6.89 -8.43 -4.21
C GLY A 228 -5.79 -9.10 -5.05
N VAL A 229 -5.35 -8.41 -6.08
CA VAL A 229 -4.38 -8.91 -7.06
C VAL A 229 -3.30 -7.88 -7.35
N PHE A 230 -2.12 -8.38 -7.72
CA PHE A 230 -1.06 -7.57 -8.30
C PHE A 230 -1.14 -7.56 -9.81
N GLY A 231 -0.82 -6.40 -10.40
CA GLY A 231 -0.66 -6.23 -11.84
C GLY A 231 0.61 -5.46 -12.19
N ILE A 232 1.06 -5.65 -13.42
CA ILE A 232 2.17 -4.92 -14.04
C ILE A 232 1.57 -4.00 -15.09
N VAL A 233 1.96 -2.74 -15.13
CA VAL A 233 1.54 -1.82 -16.19
C VAL A 233 2.15 -2.27 -17.50
N SER A 234 1.31 -2.76 -18.42
CA SER A 234 1.72 -3.22 -19.76
C SER A 234 1.62 -2.12 -20.81
N LYS A 235 0.83 -1.06 -20.52
CA LYS A 235 0.73 0.14 -21.37
C LYS A 235 0.52 1.37 -20.51
N SER A 236 1.36 2.38 -20.74
CA SER A 236 1.24 3.68 -20.06
C SER A 236 -0.09 4.35 -20.35
N GLY A 237 -0.62 5.10 -19.38
CA GLY A 237 -1.87 5.83 -19.55
C GLY A 237 -2.31 6.55 -18.28
N TYR A 238 -3.45 7.24 -18.41
CA TYR A 238 -4.10 7.98 -17.33
C TYR A 238 -5.19 7.14 -16.69
N ILE A 239 -5.30 7.24 -15.37
CA ILE A 239 -6.41 6.70 -14.58
C ILE A 239 -6.98 7.83 -13.73
N ASN A 240 -8.31 8.02 -13.77
CA ASN A 240 -9.05 8.94 -12.93
C ASN A 240 -10.07 8.17 -12.08
N ILE A 241 -10.47 8.73 -10.96
CA ILE A 241 -11.65 8.24 -10.23
C ILE A 241 -12.86 8.30 -11.19
N GLY A 242 -13.66 7.24 -11.23
CA GLY A 242 -14.80 7.07 -12.13
C GLY A 242 -14.48 6.42 -13.48
N ASP A 243 -13.21 6.27 -13.86
CA ASP A 243 -12.83 5.59 -15.09
C ASP A 243 -13.30 4.12 -15.08
N LYS A 244 -13.66 3.62 -16.25
CA LYS A 244 -14.05 2.22 -16.44
C LYS A 244 -12.85 1.30 -16.32
N ALA A 245 -13.09 0.13 -15.72
CA ALA A 245 -12.17 -1.00 -15.66
C ALA A 245 -12.79 -2.18 -16.40
N GLU A 246 -12.12 -2.71 -17.41
CA GLU A 246 -12.61 -3.81 -18.25
C GLU A 246 -11.48 -4.74 -18.67
N LEU A 247 -11.77 -6.03 -18.76
CA LEU A 247 -10.82 -7.02 -19.29
C LEU A 247 -10.79 -6.91 -20.83
N VAL A 248 -9.59 -6.97 -21.41
CA VAL A 248 -9.32 -6.84 -22.84
C VAL A 248 -8.58 -8.05 -23.38
#